data_20747add6b84e97ca27aa21c4055e9c4
#
_entry.id   20747add6b84e97ca27aa21c4055e9c4
#
_cell.length_a   1.000
_cell.length_b   1.000
_cell.length_c   1.000
_cell.angle_alpha   90.00
_cell.angle_beta   90.00
_cell.angle_gamma   90.00
#
_symmetry.space_group_name_H-M   'P 1'
#
loop_
_entity.id
_entity.type
_entity.pdbx_description
1 polymer ?
#
loop_
_entity_poly.entity_id
_entity_poly.type
_entity_poly.pdbx_seq_one_letter_code
_entity_poly.pdbx_strand_id
1 'polypeptide(L)'
;MKTKVKGISVLDIVQKCQFEIANKSEITEWTKITSPGIYRAGLELCGFILNKGIRKNVIVWGTKEQEWFDLVGEETTLSSIEKLFSNKPPVIFLSIGIKEKTSKLIIDIASKHNVPIIVTDLHVTDIIAIIREHLAAHFSKTESVHASLVIINGVGVMIIGKSGIGKSEAVIELIQQGHIFVSDDTVNITRVGKDFIGTPAKITKDLLEARGIGLLDIRKIFGVRSVRDAAKIELVVELIDAENPNKEFDRLGNGNLKYETLGGGIPKTEIPVKSGKSIRALITAATNLHVAKKDGFDSFAMIQERMKKANEEEE
;
A
#
# COMPACT_ATOMS: atom_id res chain seq x y z
N MET A 1 -26.19 2.88 -2.95
CA MET A 1 -25.35 4.07 -3.22
C MET A 1 -24.29 3.70 -4.24
N LYS A 2 -24.24 4.36 -5.40
CA LYS A 2 -23.15 4.14 -6.38
C LYS A 2 -21.87 4.75 -5.80
N THR A 3 -20.92 3.92 -5.42
CA THR A 3 -19.59 4.35 -4.98
C THR A 3 -18.97 5.17 -6.12
N LYS A 4 -18.73 6.44 -5.87
CA LYS A 4 -18.06 7.33 -6.83
C LYS A 4 -16.67 6.73 -7.08
N VAL A 5 -16.41 6.21 -8.28
CA VAL A 5 -15.09 5.68 -8.65
C VAL A 5 -14.08 6.81 -8.51
N LYS A 6 -13.14 6.66 -7.59
CA LYS A 6 -12.10 7.65 -7.28
C LYS A 6 -11.03 7.60 -8.38
N GLY A 7 -11.25 8.37 -9.46
CA GLY A 7 -10.27 8.47 -10.55
C GLY A 7 -9.12 9.40 -10.20
N ILE A 8 -7.91 9.09 -10.71
CA ILE A 8 -6.74 9.97 -10.64
C ILE A 8 -6.60 10.76 -11.95
N SER A 9 -6.21 12.03 -11.85
CA SER A 9 -5.90 12.84 -13.03
C SER A 9 -4.65 12.31 -13.73
N VAL A 10 -4.64 12.35 -15.07
CA VAL A 10 -3.44 12.07 -15.87
C VAL A 10 -2.31 13.02 -15.48
N LEU A 11 -2.62 14.31 -15.27
CA LEU A 11 -1.62 15.31 -14.87
C LEU A 11 -0.94 14.96 -13.53
N ASP A 12 -1.70 14.42 -12.55
CA ASP A 12 -1.14 14.01 -11.25
C ASP A 12 -0.15 12.85 -11.41
N ILE A 13 -0.46 11.88 -12.28
CA ILE A 13 0.44 10.74 -12.56
C ILE A 13 1.70 11.22 -13.27
N VAL A 14 1.53 12.03 -14.30
CA VAL A 14 2.63 12.55 -15.11
C VAL A 14 3.60 13.36 -14.25
N GLN A 15 3.07 14.25 -13.40
CA GLN A 15 3.90 15.07 -12.50
C GLN A 15 4.64 14.22 -11.46
N LYS A 16 3.96 13.24 -10.84
CA LYS A 16 4.59 12.36 -9.84
C LYS A 16 5.65 11.44 -10.43
N CYS A 17 5.45 10.99 -11.67
CA CYS A 17 6.38 10.10 -12.37
C CYS A 17 7.43 10.88 -13.18
N GLN A 18 7.40 12.22 -13.16
CA GLN A 18 8.34 13.11 -13.91
C GLN A 18 8.34 12.87 -15.43
N PHE A 19 7.15 12.58 -16.00
CA PHE A 19 6.97 12.50 -17.44
C PHE A 19 6.45 13.82 -18.02
N GLU A 20 6.56 13.96 -19.33
CA GLU A 20 6.02 15.09 -20.10
C GLU A 20 4.99 14.60 -21.14
N ILE A 21 3.93 15.39 -21.33
CA ILE A 21 2.89 15.11 -22.31
C ILE A 21 3.24 15.81 -23.61
N ALA A 22 3.45 15.03 -24.68
CA ALA A 22 3.92 15.53 -25.97
C ALA A 22 2.91 16.48 -26.65
N ASN A 23 1.61 16.23 -26.51
CA ASN A 23 0.53 17.04 -27.08
C ASN A 23 -0.27 17.84 -26.04
N LYS A 24 0.35 18.27 -24.95
CA LYS A 24 -0.31 18.94 -23.83
C LYS A 24 -1.11 20.16 -24.22
N SER A 25 -0.59 20.99 -25.15
CA SER A 25 -1.22 22.23 -25.63
C SER A 25 -2.50 21.98 -26.43
N GLU A 26 -2.67 20.77 -26.96
CA GLU A 26 -3.78 20.39 -27.84
C GLU A 26 -4.90 19.69 -27.10
N ILE A 27 -4.67 19.31 -25.83
CA ILE A 27 -5.67 18.63 -24.98
C ILE A 27 -6.61 19.65 -24.35
N THR A 28 -7.85 19.63 -24.77
CA THR A 28 -8.91 20.53 -24.27
C THR A 28 -9.80 19.86 -23.20
N GLU A 29 -9.90 18.53 -23.18
CA GLU A 29 -10.70 17.75 -22.25
C GLU A 29 -9.85 16.63 -21.62
N TRP A 30 -9.74 16.65 -20.29
CA TRP A 30 -8.93 15.67 -19.55
C TRP A 30 -9.79 14.54 -18.98
N THR A 31 -9.47 13.33 -19.38
CA THR A 31 -10.07 12.13 -18.81
C THR A 31 -9.31 11.68 -17.55
N LYS A 32 -9.98 10.88 -16.70
CA LYS A 32 -9.37 10.32 -15.49
C LYS A 32 -9.05 8.85 -15.68
N ILE A 33 -7.92 8.41 -15.13
CA ILE A 33 -7.63 7.01 -14.93
C ILE A 33 -8.51 6.53 -13.78
N THR A 34 -9.36 5.54 -14.04
CA THR A 34 -10.35 5.05 -13.05
C THR A 34 -10.15 3.59 -12.66
N SER A 35 -9.04 3.00 -13.09
CA SER A 35 -8.63 1.63 -12.77
C SER A 35 -7.10 1.53 -12.68
N PRO A 36 -6.53 0.68 -11.84
CA PRO A 36 -5.08 0.49 -11.73
C PRO A 36 -4.49 -0.34 -12.89
N GLY A 37 -5.31 -0.79 -13.86
CA GLY A 37 -4.86 -1.60 -14.97
C GLY A 37 -3.94 -0.83 -15.92
N ILE A 38 -2.91 -1.51 -16.42
CA ILE A 38 -2.01 -1.03 -17.46
C ILE A 38 -2.06 -2.05 -18.60
N TYR A 39 -2.44 -1.59 -19.79
CA TYR A 39 -2.70 -2.45 -20.95
C TYR A 39 -1.72 -2.18 -22.10
N ARG A 40 -1.52 -3.21 -22.91
CA ARG A 40 -0.82 -3.09 -24.20
C ARG A 40 -1.79 -2.76 -25.34
N ALA A 41 -3.07 -3.08 -25.17
CA ALA A 41 -4.15 -2.85 -26.13
C ALA A 41 -3.89 -3.46 -27.54
N GLY A 42 -3.12 -4.56 -27.61
CA GLY A 42 -2.78 -5.20 -28.90
C GLY A 42 -3.99 -5.79 -29.62
N LEU A 43 -4.92 -6.41 -28.91
CA LEU A 43 -6.17 -6.94 -29.50
C LEU A 43 -7.06 -5.81 -29.99
N GLU A 44 -7.10 -4.71 -29.26
CA GLU A 44 -7.88 -3.54 -29.64
C GLU A 44 -7.32 -2.85 -30.88
N LEU A 45 -6.00 -2.84 -31.07
CA LEU A 45 -5.36 -2.40 -32.31
C LEU A 45 -5.76 -3.28 -33.50
N CYS A 46 -5.92 -4.60 -33.29
CA CYS A 46 -6.41 -5.51 -34.31
C CYS A 46 -7.94 -5.39 -34.56
N GLY A 47 -8.62 -4.46 -33.89
CA GLY A 47 -10.05 -4.20 -34.07
C GLY A 47 -10.98 -4.94 -33.11
N PHE A 48 -10.45 -5.74 -32.18
CA PHE A 48 -11.23 -6.47 -31.18
C PHE A 48 -11.47 -5.64 -29.93
N ILE A 49 -12.38 -4.68 -29.98
CA ILE A 49 -12.74 -3.85 -28.80
C ILE A 49 -13.82 -4.59 -27.98
N LEU A 50 -13.37 -5.47 -27.09
CA LEU A 50 -14.25 -6.38 -26.35
C LEU A 50 -14.88 -5.75 -25.11
N ASN A 51 -14.30 -4.70 -24.53
CA ASN A 51 -14.82 -4.10 -23.31
C ASN A 51 -14.47 -2.60 -23.15
N LYS A 52 -15.13 -1.96 -22.18
CA LYS A 52 -14.89 -0.54 -21.84
C LYS A 52 -13.61 -0.31 -21.03
N GLY A 53 -12.72 -1.30 -20.93
CA GLY A 53 -11.47 -1.19 -20.13
C GLY A 53 -10.54 -0.11 -20.65
N ILE A 54 -10.48 0.11 -21.96
CA ILE A 54 -9.68 1.14 -22.62
C ILE A 54 -9.92 2.53 -22.01
N ARG A 55 -11.17 2.88 -21.70
CA ARG A 55 -11.56 4.18 -21.13
C ARG A 55 -11.11 4.40 -19.68
N LYS A 56 -10.55 3.38 -19.04
CA LYS A 56 -10.27 3.39 -17.60
C LYS A 56 -8.79 3.28 -17.27
N ASN A 57 -8.01 2.74 -18.20
CA ASN A 57 -6.68 2.23 -17.94
C ASN A 57 -5.61 3.00 -18.73
N VAL A 58 -4.39 2.97 -18.23
CA VAL A 58 -3.21 3.43 -18.94
C VAL A 58 -2.87 2.42 -20.03
N ILE A 59 -2.51 2.91 -21.21
CA ILE A 59 -1.99 2.10 -22.31
C ILE A 59 -0.51 2.36 -22.48
N VAL A 60 0.29 1.31 -22.75
CA VAL A 60 1.73 1.41 -22.99
C VAL A 60 2.08 0.64 -24.25
N TRP A 61 2.65 1.32 -25.24
CA TRP A 61 3.10 0.75 -26.51
C TRP A 61 4.62 0.75 -26.64
N GLY A 62 5.14 -0.23 -27.36
CA GLY A 62 6.57 -0.39 -27.58
C GLY A 62 6.88 -1.23 -28.82
N THR A 63 8.01 -1.92 -28.80
CA THR A 63 8.54 -2.67 -29.95
C THR A 63 7.52 -3.60 -30.61
N LYS A 64 6.72 -4.33 -29.82
CA LYS A 64 5.73 -5.26 -30.40
C LYS A 64 4.62 -4.57 -31.18
N GLU A 65 4.15 -3.42 -30.69
CA GLU A 65 3.17 -2.63 -31.42
C GLU A 65 3.80 -1.96 -32.63
N GLN A 66 5.07 -1.55 -32.56
CA GLN A 66 5.79 -1.03 -33.73
C GLN A 66 5.96 -2.10 -34.81
N GLU A 67 6.33 -3.33 -34.43
CA GLU A 67 6.40 -4.46 -35.36
C GLU A 67 5.07 -4.73 -36.07
N TRP A 68 3.97 -4.61 -35.31
CA TRP A 68 2.63 -4.75 -35.87
C TRP A 68 2.30 -3.59 -36.82
N PHE A 69 2.61 -2.34 -36.49
CA PHE A 69 2.43 -1.18 -37.37
C PHE A 69 3.21 -1.34 -38.68
N ASP A 70 4.45 -1.81 -38.59
CA ASP A 70 5.30 -2.07 -39.77
C ASP A 70 4.71 -3.19 -40.66
N LEU A 71 4.09 -4.20 -40.06
CA LEU A 71 3.49 -5.35 -40.77
C LEU A 71 2.21 -4.99 -41.51
N VAL A 72 1.30 -4.22 -40.87
CA VAL A 72 -0.02 -3.93 -41.46
C VAL A 72 -0.05 -2.73 -42.38
N GLY A 73 1.01 -1.91 -42.37
CA GLY A 73 1.15 -0.72 -43.16
C GLY A 73 0.41 0.51 -42.64
N GLU A 74 0.67 1.66 -43.25
CA GLU A 74 0.24 2.97 -42.74
C GLU A 74 -1.28 3.15 -42.71
N GLU A 75 -2.00 2.75 -43.77
CA GLU A 75 -3.46 2.91 -43.85
C GLU A 75 -4.20 2.11 -42.77
N THR A 76 -3.83 0.85 -42.57
CA THR A 76 -4.42 0.00 -41.52
C THR A 76 -4.07 0.51 -40.12
N THR A 77 -2.83 1.00 -39.94
CA THR A 77 -2.37 1.62 -38.69
C THR A 77 -3.22 2.83 -38.34
N LEU A 78 -3.43 3.76 -39.28
CA LEU A 78 -4.27 4.94 -39.10
C LEU A 78 -5.69 4.57 -38.66
N SER A 79 -6.35 3.71 -39.43
CA SER A 79 -7.72 3.27 -39.13
C SER A 79 -7.84 2.61 -37.76
N SER A 80 -6.87 1.78 -37.39
CA SER A 80 -6.87 1.08 -36.09
C SER A 80 -6.67 2.03 -34.91
N ILE A 81 -5.75 3.00 -35.03
CA ILE A 81 -5.49 4.02 -34.03
C ILE A 81 -6.70 4.94 -33.86
N GLU A 82 -7.29 5.43 -34.94
CA GLU A 82 -8.49 6.27 -34.88
C GLU A 82 -9.65 5.55 -34.18
N LYS A 83 -9.90 4.28 -34.51
CA LYS A 83 -10.92 3.47 -33.87
C LYS A 83 -10.64 3.27 -32.36
N LEU A 84 -9.39 3.07 -31.98
CA LEU A 84 -9.01 2.96 -30.57
C LEU A 84 -9.18 4.30 -29.85
N PHE A 85 -8.73 5.42 -30.42
CA PHE A 85 -8.81 6.75 -29.79
C PHE A 85 -10.22 7.29 -29.70
N SER A 86 -11.13 6.91 -30.60
CA SER A 86 -12.55 7.23 -30.46
C SER A 86 -13.16 6.72 -29.14
N ASN A 87 -12.52 5.72 -28.50
CA ASN A 87 -12.88 5.25 -27.17
C ASN A 87 -12.30 6.08 -26.02
N LYS A 88 -11.54 7.14 -26.32
CA LYS A 88 -10.96 8.11 -25.36
C LYS A 88 -10.20 7.41 -24.20
N PRO A 89 -9.10 6.69 -24.49
CA PRO A 89 -8.23 6.18 -23.43
C PRO A 89 -7.67 7.36 -22.63
N PRO A 90 -7.48 7.22 -21.30
CA PRO A 90 -7.02 8.33 -20.46
C PRO A 90 -5.63 8.85 -20.85
N VAL A 91 -4.71 7.96 -21.21
CA VAL A 91 -3.33 8.29 -21.61
C VAL A 91 -2.68 7.09 -22.28
N ILE A 92 -1.78 7.39 -23.22
CA ILE A 92 -0.94 6.37 -23.87
C ILE A 92 0.53 6.77 -23.71
N PHE A 93 1.35 5.79 -23.32
CA PHE A 93 2.80 5.90 -23.25
C PHE A 93 3.41 5.21 -24.46
N LEU A 94 4.30 5.91 -25.14
CA LEU A 94 5.12 5.41 -26.22
C LEU A 94 6.55 5.24 -25.70
N SER A 95 7.01 3.99 -25.64
CA SER A 95 8.37 3.66 -25.20
C SER A 95 9.38 3.89 -26.30
N ILE A 96 10.66 3.76 -25.96
CA ILE A 96 11.79 3.83 -26.92
C ILE A 96 11.63 2.88 -28.13
N GLY A 97 10.80 1.85 -28.00
CA GLY A 97 10.54 0.89 -29.08
C GLY A 97 9.63 1.41 -30.20
N ILE A 98 9.04 2.60 -30.07
CA ILE A 98 8.22 3.23 -31.11
C ILE A 98 9.09 4.16 -31.96
N LYS A 99 9.06 4.00 -33.28
CA LYS A 99 9.82 4.83 -34.20
C LYS A 99 9.32 6.27 -34.20
N GLU A 100 10.21 7.23 -34.38
CA GLU A 100 9.89 8.68 -34.41
C GLU A 100 8.78 9.03 -35.41
N LYS A 101 8.83 8.48 -36.63
CA LYS A 101 7.80 8.69 -37.66
C LYS A 101 6.42 8.22 -37.15
N THR A 102 6.36 7.03 -36.53
CA THR A 102 5.13 6.44 -35.98
C THR A 102 4.65 7.25 -34.81
N SER A 103 5.54 7.68 -33.91
CA SER A 103 5.21 8.53 -32.77
C SER A 103 4.54 9.84 -33.19
N LYS A 104 5.08 10.55 -34.19
CA LYS A 104 4.49 11.79 -34.74
C LYS A 104 3.06 11.51 -35.26
N LEU A 105 2.89 10.46 -36.04
CA LEU A 105 1.57 10.05 -36.56
C LEU A 105 0.56 9.80 -35.43
N ILE A 106 0.97 9.05 -34.39
CA ILE A 106 0.14 8.76 -33.21
C ILE A 106 -0.26 10.06 -32.51
N ILE A 107 0.67 10.99 -32.31
CA ILE A 107 0.43 12.28 -31.66
C ILE A 107 -0.60 13.10 -32.42
N ASP A 108 -0.47 13.18 -33.76
CA ASP A 108 -1.37 13.97 -34.63
C ASP A 108 -2.82 13.44 -34.56
N ILE A 109 -3.00 12.12 -34.51
CA ILE A 109 -4.33 11.50 -34.38
C ILE A 109 -4.86 11.69 -32.97
N ALA A 110 -4.01 11.47 -31.95
CA ALA A 110 -4.37 11.57 -30.53
C ALA A 110 -4.91 12.95 -30.17
N SER A 111 -4.31 14.00 -30.72
CA SER A 111 -4.69 15.38 -30.50
C SER A 111 -6.11 15.66 -30.95
N LYS A 112 -6.53 15.11 -32.10
CA LYS A 112 -7.92 15.21 -32.60
C LYS A 112 -8.95 14.55 -31.68
N HIS A 113 -8.53 13.55 -30.89
CA HIS A 113 -9.39 12.77 -30.00
C HIS A 113 -9.25 13.16 -28.52
N ASN A 114 -8.46 14.19 -28.19
CA ASN A 114 -8.13 14.57 -26.80
C ASN A 114 -7.50 13.42 -25.99
N VAL A 115 -6.61 12.65 -26.61
CA VAL A 115 -5.88 11.56 -25.96
C VAL A 115 -4.47 12.04 -25.63
N PRO A 116 -4.10 12.16 -24.34
CA PRO A 116 -2.74 12.53 -23.95
C PRO A 116 -1.72 11.46 -24.34
N ILE A 117 -0.63 11.88 -24.99
CA ILE A 117 0.49 11.02 -25.39
C ILE A 117 1.74 11.41 -24.61
N ILE A 118 2.42 10.41 -24.06
CA ILE A 118 3.71 10.56 -23.42
C ILE A 118 4.73 9.76 -24.24
N VAL A 119 5.79 10.44 -24.68
CA VAL A 119 6.92 9.80 -25.37
C VAL A 119 8.09 9.74 -24.39
N THR A 120 8.72 8.59 -24.28
CA THR A 120 9.86 8.39 -23.36
C THR A 120 10.88 7.45 -23.96
N ASP A 121 12.13 7.58 -23.54
CA ASP A 121 13.27 6.71 -23.87
C ASP A 121 13.33 5.42 -23.02
N LEU A 122 12.38 5.25 -22.10
CA LEU A 122 12.27 4.07 -21.26
C LEU A 122 11.70 2.86 -22.01
N HIS A 123 12.07 1.66 -21.57
CA HIS A 123 11.43 0.44 -22.00
C HIS A 123 10.04 0.26 -21.39
N VAL A 124 9.17 -0.50 -22.06
CA VAL A 124 7.80 -0.79 -21.59
C VAL A 124 7.76 -1.33 -20.17
N THR A 125 8.72 -2.19 -19.80
CA THR A 125 8.82 -2.77 -18.45
C THR A 125 9.03 -1.71 -17.37
N ASP A 126 9.87 -0.72 -17.66
CA ASP A 126 10.24 0.34 -16.73
C ASP A 126 9.09 1.34 -16.56
N ILE A 127 8.46 1.73 -17.68
CA ILE A 127 7.24 2.55 -17.67
C ILE A 127 6.15 1.88 -16.81
N ILE A 128 5.90 0.58 -17.04
CA ILE A 128 4.89 -0.17 -16.27
C ILE A 128 5.25 -0.23 -14.78
N ALA A 129 6.51 -0.43 -14.43
CA ALA A 129 6.95 -0.48 -13.04
C ALA A 129 6.70 0.87 -12.32
N ILE A 130 7.14 1.98 -12.92
CA ILE A 130 6.98 3.33 -12.38
C ILE A 130 5.50 3.68 -12.18
N ILE A 131 4.67 3.49 -13.20
CA ILE A 131 3.25 3.87 -13.15
C ILE A 131 2.48 2.97 -12.18
N ARG A 132 2.78 1.68 -12.14
CA ARG A 132 2.09 0.70 -11.28
C ARG A 132 2.20 1.06 -9.80
N GLU A 133 3.34 1.52 -9.35
CA GLU A 133 3.54 1.96 -7.97
C GLU A 133 2.53 3.06 -7.58
N HIS A 134 2.41 4.10 -8.40
CA HIS A 134 1.52 5.24 -8.15
C HIS A 134 0.04 4.88 -8.29
N LEU A 135 -0.32 4.06 -9.28
CA LEU A 135 -1.68 3.59 -9.45
C LEU A 135 -2.10 2.67 -8.30
N ALA A 136 -1.23 1.74 -7.89
CA ALA A 136 -1.50 0.86 -6.76
C ALA A 136 -1.76 1.67 -5.48
N ALA A 137 -0.92 2.65 -5.17
CA ALA A 137 -1.11 3.52 -4.01
C ALA A 137 -2.44 4.30 -4.05
N HIS A 138 -2.85 4.79 -5.23
CA HIS A 138 -4.10 5.55 -5.39
C HIS A 138 -5.37 4.69 -5.32
N PHE A 139 -5.35 3.50 -5.95
CA PHE A 139 -6.50 2.61 -6.06
C PHE A 139 -6.58 1.56 -4.95
N SER A 140 -5.57 1.49 -4.07
CA SER A 140 -5.60 0.60 -2.93
C SER A 140 -6.77 0.94 -2.00
N LYS A 141 -7.46 -0.09 -1.54
CA LYS A 141 -8.46 0.07 -0.48
C LYS A 141 -7.75 0.48 0.80
N THR A 142 -8.32 1.47 1.48
CA THR A 142 -7.84 1.93 2.79
C THR A 142 -8.93 1.68 3.82
N GLU A 143 -8.55 1.10 4.95
CA GLU A 143 -9.39 0.92 6.11
C GLU A 143 -8.85 1.77 7.26
N SER A 144 -9.72 2.53 7.93
CA SER A 144 -9.35 3.32 9.12
C SER A 144 -9.73 2.56 10.37
N VAL A 145 -8.76 2.37 11.26
CA VAL A 145 -8.91 1.58 12.49
C VAL A 145 -8.55 2.44 13.70
N HIS A 146 -9.32 2.32 14.79
CA HIS A 146 -8.95 2.95 16.06
C HIS A 146 -7.80 2.16 16.70
N ALA A 147 -6.59 2.68 16.54
CA ALA A 147 -5.34 2.03 16.94
C ALA A 147 -4.22 3.05 17.10
N SER A 148 -3.15 2.63 17.77
CA SER A 148 -1.85 3.30 17.73
C SER A 148 -0.88 2.48 16.87
N LEU A 149 0.09 3.15 16.22
CA LEU A 149 1.12 2.50 15.40
C LEU A 149 2.50 3.03 15.80
N VAL A 150 3.39 2.12 16.17
CA VAL A 150 4.76 2.41 16.62
C VAL A 150 5.73 1.45 15.94
N ILE A 151 6.92 1.92 15.58
CA ILE A 151 8.01 1.05 15.12
C ILE A 151 8.88 0.70 16.34
N ILE A 152 8.88 -0.57 16.71
CA ILE A 152 9.61 -1.11 17.86
C ILE A 152 10.71 -2.02 17.33
N ASN A 153 11.96 -1.71 17.59
CA ASN A 153 13.13 -2.47 17.12
C ASN A 153 13.08 -2.76 15.60
N GLY A 154 12.60 -1.80 14.78
CA GLY A 154 12.47 -1.93 13.34
C GLY A 154 11.17 -2.58 12.86
N VAL A 155 10.33 -3.12 13.76
CA VAL A 155 9.06 -3.77 13.46
C VAL A 155 7.89 -2.79 13.64
N GLY A 156 7.03 -2.63 12.64
CA GLY A 156 5.79 -1.85 12.77
C GLY A 156 4.75 -2.64 13.55
N VAL A 157 4.41 -2.15 14.73
CA VAL A 157 3.46 -2.76 15.68
C VAL A 157 2.21 -1.90 15.77
N MET A 158 1.07 -2.45 15.36
CA MET A 158 -0.23 -1.82 15.55
C MET A 158 -0.84 -2.27 16.87
N ILE A 159 -1.17 -1.32 17.74
CA ILE A 159 -1.72 -1.57 19.08
C ILE A 159 -3.21 -1.25 19.06
N ILE A 160 -4.03 -2.26 19.31
CA ILE A 160 -5.50 -2.14 19.38
C ILE A 160 -6.00 -2.51 20.79
N GLY A 161 -7.22 -2.15 21.11
CA GLY A 161 -7.85 -2.42 22.38
C GLY A 161 -8.89 -1.37 22.73
N LYS A 162 -9.70 -1.63 23.77
CA LYS A 162 -10.75 -0.70 24.21
C LYS A 162 -10.19 0.69 24.52
N SER A 163 -11.02 1.72 24.36
CA SER A 163 -10.67 3.08 24.83
C SER A 163 -10.38 3.04 26.33
N GLY A 164 -9.28 3.73 26.72
CA GLY A 164 -8.87 3.83 28.12
C GLY A 164 -8.07 2.65 28.65
N ILE A 165 -7.71 1.66 27.83
CA ILE A 165 -6.93 0.50 28.27
C ILE A 165 -5.44 0.78 28.48
N GLY A 166 -4.95 1.98 28.13
CA GLY A 166 -3.55 2.37 28.28
C GLY A 166 -2.73 2.37 27.01
N LYS A 167 -3.36 2.43 25.79
CA LYS A 167 -2.63 2.44 24.51
C LYS A 167 -1.69 3.64 24.40
N SER A 168 -2.22 4.87 24.54
CA SER A 168 -1.46 6.11 24.38
C SER A 168 -0.37 6.26 25.44
N GLU A 169 -0.64 5.85 26.68
CA GLU A 169 0.36 5.82 27.76
C GLU A 169 1.53 4.88 27.41
N ALA A 170 1.22 3.67 26.92
CA ALA A 170 2.26 2.72 26.50
C ALA A 170 3.07 3.26 25.30
N VAL A 171 2.43 3.97 24.37
CA VAL A 171 3.10 4.62 23.23
C VAL A 171 4.09 5.70 23.70
N ILE A 172 3.70 6.54 24.68
CA ILE A 172 4.60 7.55 25.24
C ILE A 172 5.85 6.88 25.86
N GLU A 173 5.66 5.83 26.66
CA GLU A 173 6.76 5.09 27.24
C GLU A 173 7.69 4.47 26.18
N LEU A 174 7.13 3.95 25.09
CA LEU A 174 7.89 3.42 23.96
C LEU A 174 8.72 4.51 23.27
N ILE A 175 8.14 5.69 23.03
CA ILE A 175 8.85 6.83 22.42
C ILE A 175 10.00 7.29 23.33
N GLN A 176 9.79 7.36 24.63
CA GLN A 176 10.83 7.70 25.61
C GLN A 176 12.01 6.73 25.59
N GLN A 177 11.80 5.50 25.15
CA GLN A 177 12.84 4.48 24.95
C GLN A 177 13.51 4.52 23.58
N GLY A 178 13.17 5.49 22.74
CA GLY A 178 13.76 5.65 21.42
C GLY A 178 13.04 4.89 20.30
N HIS A 179 11.85 4.32 20.56
CA HIS A 179 11.00 3.77 19.51
C HIS A 179 10.32 4.88 18.72
N ILE A 180 9.85 4.57 17.51
CA ILE A 180 9.43 5.59 16.55
C ILE A 180 7.91 5.60 16.44
N PHE A 181 7.31 6.76 16.68
CA PHE A 181 5.88 7.01 16.54
C PHE A 181 5.46 7.13 15.06
N VAL A 182 4.30 6.59 14.75
CA VAL A 182 3.66 6.74 13.42
C VAL A 182 2.27 7.34 13.56
N SER A 183 1.43 6.80 14.43
CA SER A 183 0.06 7.28 14.61
C SER A 183 -0.48 6.93 15.99
N ASP A 184 -1.42 7.75 16.47
CA ASP A 184 -2.29 7.43 17.61
C ASP A 184 -3.74 7.74 17.24
N ASP A 185 -4.68 7.11 17.95
CA ASP A 185 -6.13 7.20 17.78
C ASP A 185 -6.64 6.60 16.45
N THR A 186 -6.08 6.96 15.31
CA THR A 186 -6.52 6.47 13.99
C THR A 186 -5.36 6.06 13.10
N VAL A 187 -5.32 4.79 12.70
CA VAL A 187 -4.38 4.24 11.72
C VAL A 187 -5.13 3.94 10.43
N ASN A 188 -4.69 4.52 9.32
CA ASN A 188 -5.16 4.19 7.99
C ASN A 188 -4.32 3.04 7.43
N ILE A 189 -4.92 1.87 7.29
CA ILE A 189 -4.27 0.68 6.75
C ILE A 189 -4.51 0.63 5.24
N THR A 190 -3.45 0.50 4.47
CA THR A 190 -3.50 0.31 3.01
C THR A 190 -2.77 -0.97 2.64
N ARG A 191 -3.40 -1.83 1.85
CA ARG A 191 -2.74 -3.06 1.37
C ARG A 191 -1.99 -2.80 0.07
N VAL A 192 -0.68 -3.07 0.08
CA VAL A 192 0.20 -2.96 -1.09
C VAL A 192 0.81 -4.33 -1.38
N GLY A 193 0.28 -5.02 -2.38
CA GLY A 193 0.64 -6.41 -2.65
C GLY A 193 0.27 -7.33 -1.49
N LYS A 194 1.27 -7.91 -0.84
CA LYS A 194 1.11 -8.75 0.37
C LYS A 194 1.28 -7.98 1.67
N ASP A 195 1.77 -6.75 1.61
CA ASP A 195 2.11 -5.95 2.79
C ASP A 195 0.98 -5.00 3.19
N PHE A 196 0.87 -4.71 4.47
CA PHE A 196 -0.06 -3.76 5.05
C PHE A 196 0.73 -2.54 5.55
N ILE A 197 0.42 -1.38 4.99
CA ILE A 197 1.08 -0.12 5.33
C ILE A 197 0.12 0.73 6.16
N GLY A 198 0.56 1.10 7.36
CA GLY A 198 -0.16 2.00 8.25
C GLY A 198 0.35 3.43 8.12
N THR A 199 -0.59 4.37 8.04
CA THR A 199 -0.31 5.82 8.01
C THR A 199 -1.22 6.55 8.98
N PRO A 200 -0.81 7.72 9.51
CA PRO A 200 -1.68 8.53 10.36
C PRO A 200 -2.83 9.15 9.57
N ALA A 201 -3.90 9.51 10.25
CA ALA A 201 -4.87 10.43 9.69
C ALA A 201 -4.23 11.83 9.53
N LYS A 202 -4.56 12.55 8.45
CA LYS A 202 -3.93 13.85 8.14
C LYS A 202 -4.05 14.87 9.27
N ILE A 203 -5.19 14.88 9.98
CA ILE A 203 -5.51 15.84 11.04
C ILE A 203 -4.71 15.54 12.32
N THR A 204 -4.48 14.25 12.63
CA THR A 204 -3.80 13.81 13.85
C THR A 204 -2.34 13.42 13.62
N LYS A 205 -1.79 13.76 12.45
CA LYS A 205 -0.39 13.46 12.13
C LYS A 205 0.55 14.09 13.18
N ASP A 206 1.49 13.28 13.67
CA ASP A 206 2.48 13.62 14.69
C ASP A 206 1.87 13.98 16.07
N LEU A 207 0.56 13.86 16.24
CA LEU A 207 -0.13 14.18 17.49
C LEU A 207 -0.49 12.90 18.26
N LEU A 208 -0.35 12.98 19.59
CA LEU A 208 -0.73 11.93 20.53
C LEU A 208 -1.51 12.57 21.67
N GLU A 209 -2.67 11.97 22.03
CA GLU A 209 -3.45 12.43 23.18
C GLU A 209 -2.99 11.72 24.46
N ALA A 210 -2.52 12.51 25.44
CA ALA A 210 -2.15 12.02 26.78
C ALA A 210 -3.16 12.53 27.80
N ARG A 211 -3.91 11.63 28.42
CA ARG A 211 -4.90 11.99 29.44
C ARG A 211 -4.26 12.74 30.60
N GLY A 212 -4.83 13.87 30.97
CA GLY A 212 -4.32 14.74 32.05
C GLY A 212 -3.19 15.69 31.63
N ILE A 213 -2.57 15.47 30.46
CA ILE A 213 -1.52 16.35 29.92
C ILE A 213 -2.06 17.16 28.72
N GLY A 214 -2.87 16.50 27.87
CA GLY A 214 -3.42 17.09 26.67
C GLY A 214 -2.83 16.51 25.37
N LEU A 215 -2.84 17.30 24.31
CA LEU A 215 -2.38 16.91 22.97
C LEU A 215 -0.89 17.20 22.82
N LEU A 216 -0.09 16.17 22.59
CA LEU A 216 1.37 16.24 22.46
C LEU A 216 1.75 16.19 20.98
N ASP A 217 2.53 17.18 20.50
CA ASP A 217 3.19 17.13 19.20
C ASP A 217 4.51 16.37 19.35
N ILE A 218 4.51 15.09 18.99
CA ILE A 218 5.65 14.19 19.19
C ILE A 218 6.88 14.67 18.44
N ARG A 219 6.71 15.19 17.23
CA ARG A 219 7.82 15.73 16.43
C ARG A 219 8.50 16.91 17.10
N LYS A 220 7.74 17.82 17.74
CA LYS A 220 8.28 18.99 18.44
C LYS A 220 8.89 18.65 19.78
N ILE A 221 8.29 17.71 20.51
CA ILE A 221 8.70 17.37 21.88
C ILE A 221 9.91 16.42 21.88
N PHE A 222 9.88 15.38 21.02
CA PHE A 222 10.90 14.31 20.99
C PHE A 222 11.84 14.38 19.78
N GLY A 223 11.58 15.31 18.84
CA GLY A 223 12.42 15.53 17.66
C GLY A 223 11.99 14.72 16.42
N VAL A 224 12.52 15.12 15.26
CA VAL A 224 12.18 14.55 13.95
C VAL A 224 12.52 13.05 13.82
N ARG A 225 13.47 12.55 14.58
CA ARG A 225 13.86 11.13 14.57
C ARG A 225 12.83 10.22 15.23
N SER A 226 11.99 10.77 16.10
CA SER A 226 10.96 10.04 16.85
C SER A 226 9.67 9.78 16.08
N VAL A 227 9.55 10.25 14.83
CA VAL A 227 8.34 10.10 14.02
C VAL A 227 8.63 9.56 12.63
N ARG A 228 7.63 8.86 12.05
CA ARG A 228 7.60 8.45 10.64
C ARG A 228 6.20 8.64 10.08
N ASP A 229 6.13 8.89 8.77
CA ASP A 229 4.87 9.13 8.05
C ASP A 229 4.13 7.84 7.70
N ALA A 230 4.81 6.70 7.73
CA ALA A 230 4.26 5.38 7.43
C ALA A 230 5.11 4.28 8.04
N ALA A 231 4.50 3.12 8.31
CA ALA A 231 5.20 1.90 8.65
C ALA A 231 4.49 0.68 8.07
N LYS A 232 5.26 -0.35 7.70
CA LYS A 232 4.71 -1.67 7.44
C LYS A 232 4.21 -2.27 8.75
N ILE A 233 2.94 -2.69 8.79
CA ILE A 233 2.37 -3.36 9.96
C ILE A 233 2.75 -4.84 9.88
N GLU A 234 3.60 -5.29 10.78
CA GLU A 234 4.09 -6.67 10.82
C GLU A 234 3.49 -7.46 11.97
N LEU A 235 3.07 -6.78 13.03
CA LEU A 235 2.44 -7.36 14.21
C LEU A 235 1.27 -6.49 14.66
N VAL A 236 0.18 -7.12 15.05
CA VAL A 236 -0.90 -6.49 15.80
C VAL A 236 -0.86 -6.98 17.24
N VAL A 237 -0.83 -6.04 18.18
CA VAL A 237 -0.96 -6.32 19.61
C VAL A 237 -2.34 -5.85 20.06
N GLU A 238 -3.16 -6.79 20.51
CA GLU A 238 -4.46 -6.48 21.09
C GLU A 238 -4.36 -6.46 22.61
N LEU A 239 -4.59 -5.29 23.21
CA LEU A 239 -4.68 -5.15 24.67
C LEU A 239 -6.09 -5.51 25.12
N ILE A 240 -6.18 -6.48 26.01
CA ILE A 240 -7.45 -7.02 26.51
C ILE A 240 -7.48 -6.88 28.02
N ASP A 241 -8.63 -6.45 28.54
CA ASP A 241 -8.85 -6.41 29.97
C ASP A 241 -8.75 -7.82 30.57
N ALA A 242 -7.80 -8.02 31.49
CA ALA A 242 -7.56 -9.30 32.14
C ALA A 242 -8.73 -9.76 33.04
N GLU A 243 -9.61 -8.85 33.42
CA GLU A 243 -10.80 -9.13 34.26
C GLU A 243 -12.03 -9.47 33.40
N ASN A 244 -11.89 -9.57 32.08
CA ASN A 244 -13.00 -9.96 31.20
C ASN A 244 -13.37 -11.44 31.42
N PRO A 245 -14.53 -11.73 32.00
CA PRO A 245 -14.91 -13.10 32.38
C PRO A 245 -15.23 -14.02 31.20
N ASN A 246 -15.37 -13.43 29.99
CA ASN A 246 -15.78 -14.15 28.77
C ASN A 246 -14.58 -14.53 27.89
N LYS A 247 -13.35 -14.37 28.36
CA LYS A 247 -12.17 -14.65 27.54
C LYS A 247 -11.15 -15.50 28.27
N GLU A 248 -10.92 -16.69 27.73
CA GLU A 248 -9.78 -17.51 28.08
C GLU A 248 -8.53 -17.01 27.34
N PHE A 249 -7.43 -16.86 28.05
CA PHE A 249 -6.17 -16.44 27.46
C PHE A 249 -5.28 -17.65 27.20
N ASP A 250 -4.76 -17.74 26.00
CA ASP A 250 -3.70 -18.70 25.69
C ASP A 250 -2.41 -18.31 26.44
N ARG A 251 -2.14 -19.00 27.55
CA ARG A 251 -0.95 -18.75 28.38
C ARG A 251 0.35 -19.08 27.69
N LEU A 252 0.32 -19.94 26.67
CA LEU A 252 1.51 -20.42 25.98
C LEU A 252 1.77 -19.66 24.67
N GLY A 253 0.85 -18.83 24.22
CA GLY A 253 1.01 -18.02 23.00
C GLY A 253 1.09 -18.85 21.72
N ASN A 254 0.50 -20.05 21.70
CA ASN A 254 0.56 -20.98 20.58
C ASN A 254 -0.43 -20.66 19.46
N GLY A 255 -1.40 -19.79 19.72
CA GLY A 255 -2.39 -19.41 18.73
C GLY A 255 -1.75 -18.62 17.59
N ASN A 256 -1.82 -19.15 16.36
CA ASN A 256 -1.49 -18.39 15.14
C ASN A 256 -2.62 -17.40 14.84
N LEU A 257 -2.88 -16.48 15.78
CA LEU A 257 -3.92 -15.47 15.64
C LEU A 257 -3.55 -14.49 14.52
N LYS A 258 -4.56 -14.07 13.77
CA LYS A 258 -4.43 -13.05 12.74
C LYS A 258 -5.45 -11.95 12.93
N TYR A 259 -5.03 -10.74 12.63
CA TYR A 259 -5.93 -9.60 12.46
C TYR A 259 -6.32 -9.53 10.98
N GLU A 260 -7.57 -9.87 10.69
CA GLU A 260 -8.07 -9.90 9.32
C GLU A 260 -8.46 -8.48 8.85
N THR A 261 -7.83 -8.01 7.78
CA THR A 261 -8.10 -6.70 7.16
C THR A 261 -7.81 -6.75 5.67
N LEU A 262 -8.57 -6.02 4.86
CA LEU A 262 -8.37 -5.82 3.41
C LEU A 262 -8.11 -7.13 2.62
N GLY A 263 -8.75 -8.23 3.04
CA GLY A 263 -8.63 -9.54 2.41
C GLY A 263 -7.29 -10.24 2.64
N GLY A 264 -6.66 -10.01 3.78
CA GLY A 264 -5.49 -10.72 4.27
C GLY A 264 -5.37 -10.61 5.79
N GLY A 265 -4.39 -11.29 6.37
CA GLY A 265 -4.21 -11.37 7.82
C GLY A 265 -2.82 -10.92 8.26
N ILE A 266 -2.75 -10.11 9.31
CA ILE A 266 -1.52 -9.70 9.98
C ILE A 266 -1.37 -10.54 11.25
N PRO A 267 -0.19 -11.09 11.58
CA PRO A 267 0.04 -11.78 12.83
C PRO A 267 -0.45 -10.98 14.03
N LYS A 268 -1.18 -11.61 14.95
CA LYS A 268 -1.78 -10.95 16.12
C LYS A 268 -1.39 -11.65 17.41
N THR A 269 -1.06 -10.86 18.43
CA THR A 269 -0.84 -11.32 19.80
C THR A 269 -1.81 -10.62 20.74
N GLU A 270 -2.46 -11.35 21.61
CA GLU A 270 -3.34 -10.83 22.63
C GLU A 270 -2.60 -10.70 23.97
N ILE A 271 -2.66 -9.52 24.57
CA ILE A 271 -2.00 -9.24 25.85
C ILE A 271 -3.04 -8.88 26.91
N PRO A 272 -3.22 -9.73 27.94
CA PRO A 272 -4.08 -9.38 29.07
C PRO A 272 -3.44 -8.27 29.90
N VAL A 273 -4.15 -7.16 30.01
CA VAL A 273 -3.74 -5.98 30.78
C VAL A 273 -4.45 -5.96 32.11
N LYS A 274 -3.67 -5.79 33.17
CA LYS A 274 -4.18 -5.57 34.54
C LYS A 274 -3.52 -4.32 35.10
N SER A 275 -4.26 -3.58 35.91
CA SER A 275 -3.75 -2.39 36.61
C SER A 275 -2.44 -2.70 37.36
N GLY A 276 -1.43 -1.82 37.23
CA GLY A 276 -0.12 -1.98 37.86
C GLY A 276 0.93 -2.79 37.10
N LYS A 277 0.63 -3.32 35.90
CA LYS A 277 1.62 -3.98 35.04
C LYS A 277 2.09 -3.04 33.93
N SER A 278 3.38 -3.09 33.59
CA SER A 278 3.92 -2.32 32.46
C SER A 278 3.46 -2.91 31.12
N ILE A 279 2.51 -2.25 30.49
CA ILE A 279 1.98 -2.62 29.16
C ILE A 279 3.10 -2.57 28.12
N ARG A 280 3.93 -1.54 28.18
CA ARG A 280 5.09 -1.35 27.30
C ARG A 280 6.02 -2.57 27.30
N ALA A 281 6.39 -3.07 28.48
CA ALA A 281 7.30 -4.21 28.58
C ALA A 281 6.73 -5.45 27.89
N LEU A 282 5.43 -5.70 28.01
CA LEU A 282 4.76 -6.81 27.34
C LEU A 282 4.68 -6.63 25.83
N ILE A 283 4.42 -5.41 25.34
CA ILE A 283 4.43 -5.11 23.91
C ILE A 283 5.84 -5.34 23.32
N THR A 284 6.88 -4.84 24.00
CA THR A 284 8.27 -5.04 23.57
C THR A 284 8.64 -6.52 23.54
N ALA A 285 8.25 -7.30 24.57
CA ALA A 285 8.50 -8.75 24.62
C ALA A 285 7.76 -9.48 23.48
N ALA A 286 6.50 -9.14 23.20
CA ALA A 286 5.72 -9.71 22.10
C ALA A 286 6.37 -9.40 20.74
N THR A 287 6.89 -8.18 20.57
CA THR A 287 7.59 -7.78 19.35
C THR A 287 8.87 -8.59 19.16
N ASN A 288 9.68 -8.73 20.21
CA ASN A 288 10.91 -9.51 20.16
C ASN A 288 10.64 -10.99 19.87
N LEU A 289 9.59 -11.57 20.49
CA LEU A 289 9.16 -12.93 20.20
C LEU A 289 8.71 -13.09 18.74
N HIS A 290 8.00 -12.09 18.19
CA HIS A 290 7.61 -12.10 16.78
C HIS A 290 8.83 -12.13 15.85
N VAL A 291 9.86 -11.33 16.13
CA VAL A 291 11.12 -11.34 15.37
C VAL A 291 11.79 -12.71 15.48
N ALA A 292 11.95 -13.25 16.69
CA ALA A 292 12.55 -14.54 16.91
C ALA A 292 11.82 -15.66 16.16
N LYS A 293 10.49 -15.66 16.15
CA LYS A 293 9.68 -16.62 15.37
C LYS A 293 9.94 -16.50 13.85
N LYS A 294 10.09 -15.29 13.32
CA LYS A 294 10.46 -15.09 11.91
C LYS A 294 11.83 -15.66 11.58
N ASP A 295 12.76 -15.64 12.53
CA ASP A 295 14.12 -16.21 12.40
C ASP A 295 14.17 -17.72 12.69
N GLY A 296 13.00 -18.36 12.85
CA GLY A 296 12.89 -19.80 13.03
C GLY A 296 12.92 -20.28 14.49
N PHE A 297 12.94 -19.36 15.47
CA PHE A 297 12.87 -19.71 16.88
C PHE A 297 11.43 -20.01 17.30
N ASP A 298 11.16 -21.24 17.71
CA ASP A 298 9.89 -21.65 18.31
C ASP A 298 10.12 -22.16 19.73
N SER A 299 9.78 -21.31 20.73
CA SER A 299 9.94 -21.64 22.15
C SER A 299 9.09 -22.84 22.57
N PHE A 300 7.94 -23.04 21.90
CA PHE A 300 7.06 -24.16 22.25
C PHE A 300 7.60 -25.48 21.70
N ALA A 301 8.05 -25.50 20.43
CA ALA A 301 8.71 -26.65 19.86
C ALA A 301 9.98 -27.04 20.67
N MET A 302 10.73 -26.04 21.12
CA MET A 302 11.91 -26.25 21.97
C MET A 302 11.54 -26.90 23.32
N ILE A 303 10.45 -26.48 23.97
CA ILE A 303 9.99 -27.08 25.23
C ILE A 303 9.52 -28.52 24.97
N GLN A 304 8.75 -28.77 23.92
CA GLN A 304 8.32 -30.13 23.57
C GLN A 304 9.51 -31.07 23.32
N GLU A 305 10.55 -30.60 22.61
CA GLU A 305 11.74 -31.39 22.38
C GLU A 305 12.50 -31.71 23.68
N ARG A 306 12.60 -30.71 24.59
CA ARG A 306 13.23 -30.93 25.92
C ARG A 306 12.45 -31.91 26.77
N MET A 307 11.11 -31.81 26.77
CA MET A 307 10.26 -32.76 27.51
C MET A 307 10.39 -34.17 26.95
N LYS A 308 10.47 -34.31 25.62
CA LYS A 308 10.67 -35.62 24.99
C LYS A 308 12.00 -36.22 25.39
N LYS A 309 13.11 -35.46 25.35
CA LYS A 309 14.44 -35.90 25.76
C LYS A 309 14.49 -36.29 27.25
N ALA A 310 13.85 -35.49 28.12
CA ALA A 310 13.80 -35.83 29.56
C ALA A 310 13.05 -37.15 29.83
N ASN A 311 11.97 -37.43 29.11
CA ASN A 311 11.26 -38.69 29.23
C ASN A 311 12.06 -39.90 28.69
N GLU A 312 12.87 -39.69 27.65
CA GLU A 312 13.75 -40.71 27.07
C GLU A 312 14.98 -41.02 27.97
N GLU A 313 15.37 -40.09 28.87
CA GLU A 313 16.46 -40.29 29.84
C GLU A 313 15.97 -40.96 31.16
N GLU A 314 14.66 -41.00 31.41
CA GLU A 314 14.06 -41.63 32.57
C GLU A 314 13.62 -43.12 32.31
N GLU A 315 13.65 -43.59 31.06
CA GLU A 315 13.47 -44.98 30.65
C GLU A 315 14.79 -45.71 30.54
#